data_e084f67a8b946df5a31a5b1bf47b1c72
#
_entry.id   e084f67a8b946df5a31a5b1bf47b1c72
#
_cell.length_a   1.000
_cell.length_b   1.000
_cell.length_c   1.000
_cell.angle_alpha   90.00
_cell.angle_beta   90.00
_cell.angle_gamma   90.00
#
_symmetry.space_group_name_H-M   'P 1'
#
loop_
_entity.id
_entity.type
_entity.pdbx_description
1 polymer ?
#
loop_
_entity_poly.entity_id
_entity_poly.type
_entity_poly.pdbx_seq_one_letter_code
_entity_poly.pdbx_strand_id
1 'polypeptide(L)'
;MLESVGHLQQVAAQWRFNPEDVLLIALNACGARSPLAKPRMRFRLRLDSRPDEPLFLILALGRADSPFELDENELRLAGEKVGEIEGIEDDDAVLGYWRRGRRMLTLNSNARSQCTGCVFCPNTLEDASDPKIRALDLAGYLGTLAANSGMTDLTGVETVTVCTGCFLREDLALEHLAEVRSAMGANGCTGTLHFLSSVLTTEEGLDAAARLGPFHLTLTAECFTGRPQILKESKAKLSPEAMVAVLGEAKERGITTDFTYIVGLDPIEEAIEHLKRFVPVTTTFPRFQTYQAHNAFMDIYRTPGSETIEWHLTMRRSLEGLFEDTGLRPAWWQNYRSPWCFTFAGEDLTGERV
;
A
#
# COMPACT_ATOMS: atom_id res chain seq x y z
N MET A 1 -6.11 11.99 19.39
CA MET A 1 -6.90 11.31 18.34
C MET A 1 -8.32 11.86 18.29
N LEU A 2 -9.17 11.45 17.32
CA LEU A 2 -10.57 11.94 17.26
C LEU A 2 -11.39 11.45 18.45
N GLU A 3 -12.21 12.32 19.05
CA GLU A 3 -13.01 12.01 20.23
C GLU A 3 -14.53 11.91 19.94
N SER A 4 -14.97 12.47 18.81
CA SER A 4 -16.36 12.46 18.37
C SER A 4 -16.48 12.92 16.92
N VAL A 5 -17.65 12.76 16.31
CA VAL A 5 -17.96 13.32 14.99
C VAL A 5 -17.90 14.86 15.00
N GLY A 6 -18.34 15.51 16.08
CA GLY A 6 -18.21 16.96 16.25
C GLY A 6 -16.73 17.41 16.28
N HIS A 7 -15.85 16.68 16.98
CA HIS A 7 -14.42 16.95 16.98
C HIS A 7 -13.80 16.73 15.60
N LEU A 8 -14.20 15.69 14.87
CA LEU A 8 -13.80 15.48 13.47
C LEU A 8 -14.08 16.71 12.59
N GLN A 9 -15.29 17.24 12.65
CA GLN A 9 -15.70 18.41 11.87
C GLN A 9 -14.88 19.66 12.25
N GLN A 10 -14.62 19.85 13.54
CA GLN A 10 -13.79 20.95 14.03
C GLN A 10 -12.35 20.85 13.53
N VAL A 11 -11.72 19.69 13.62
CA VAL A 11 -10.36 19.44 13.13
C VAL A 11 -10.29 19.66 11.62
N ALA A 12 -11.22 19.09 10.86
CA ALA A 12 -11.28 19.25 9.41
C ALA A 12 -11.38 20.72 8.99
N ALA A 13 -12.25 21.47 9.65
CA ALA A 13 -12.41 22.91 9.39
C ALA A 13 -11.14 23.71 9.75
N GLN A 14 -10.54 23.44 10.92
CA GLN A 14 -9.32 24.11 11.38
C GLN A 14 -8.17 23.91 10.42
N TRP A 15 -8.00 22.69 9.92
CA TRP A 15 -6.92 22.31 9.02
C TRP A 15 -7.26 22.54 7.55
N ARG A 16 -8.50 22.86 7.21
CA ARG A 16 -9.02 23.00 5.84
C ARG A 16 -8.81 21.72 5.01
N PHE A 17 -9.06 20.58 5.61
CA PHE A 17 -9.10 19.29 4.95
C PHE A 17 -10.52 18.78 4.80
N ASN A 18 -10.74 17.89 3.86
CA ASN A 18 -11.99 17.17 3.69
C ASN A 18 -12.25 16.30 4.94
N PRO A 19 -13.43 16.34 5.58
CA PRO A 19 -13.73 15.59 6.80
C PRO A 19 -13.57 14.08 6.63
N GLU A 20 -13.94 13.53 5.48
CA GLU A 20 -13.83 12.10 5.19
C GLU A 20 -12.36 11.67 5.11
N ASP A 21 -11.48 12.49 4.53
CA ASP A 21 -10.05 12.21 4.53
C ASP A 21 -9.48 12.20 5.96
N VAL A 22 -9.87 13.16 6.81
CA VAL A 22 -9.47 13.21 8.23
C VAL A 22 -9.97 11.98 8.99
N LEU A 23 -11.20 11.56 8.75
CA LEU A 23 -11.80 10.35 9.33
C LEU A 23 -10.98 9.10 8.96
N LEU A 24 -10.65 8.93 7.67
CA LEU A 24 -9.94 7.77 7.16
C LEU A 24 -8.47 7.73 7.59
N ILE A 25 -7.82 8.88 7.69
CA ILE A 25 -6.47 8.98 8.28
C ILE A 25 -6.50 8.51 9.74
N ALA A 26 -7.43 9.02 10.54
CA ALA A 26 -7.55 8.64 11.93
C ALA A 26 -7.91 7.14 12.09
N LEU A 27 -8.83 6.64 11.29
CA LEU A 27 -9.20 5.23 11.27
C LEU A 27 -8.00 4.33 10.93
N ASN A 28 -7.22 4.68 9.92
CA ASN A 28 -6.01 3.96 9.55
C ASN A 28 -4.95 4.00 10.66
N ALA A 29 -4.76 5.14 11.31
CA ALA A 29 -3.75 5.30 12.36
C ALA A 29 -4.11 4.57 13.65
N CYS A 30 -5.41 4.55 14.03
CA CYS A 30 -5.89 3.94 15.27
C CYS A 30 -6.27 2.47 15.11
N GLY A 31 -6.69 2.04 13.92
CA GLY A 31 -7.45 0.81 13.77
C GLY A 31 -8.82 0.90 14.41
N ALA A 32 -9.47 -0.23 14.69
CA ALA A 32 -10.77 -0.29 15.32
C ALA A 32 -10.86 -1.35 16.42
N ARG A 33 -11.75 -1.13 17.40
CA ARG A 33 -12.26 -2.19 18.27
C ARG A 33 -13.18 -3.08 17.44
N SER A 34 -13.17 -4.37 17.69
CA SER A 34 -14.05 -5.31 17.01
C SER A 34 -14.25 -6.56 17.87
N PRO A 35 -15.43 -7.17 17.90
CA PRO A 35 -15.65 -8.47 18.53
C PRO A 35 -14.98 -9.63 17.78
N LEU A 36 -14.50 -9.38 16.55
CA LEU A 36 -13.85 -10.40 15.73
C LEU A 36 -12.45 -10.71 16.26
N ALA A 37 -12.18 -11.99 16.50
CA ALA A 37 -10.87 -12.46 16.98
C ALA A 37 -9.83 -12.51 15.86
N LYS A 38 -9.67 -11.39 15.12
CA LYS A 38 -8.72 -11.26 14.01
C LYS A 38 -7.89 -10.00 14.16
N PRO A 39 -6.58 -10.04 13.89
CA PRO A 39 -5.71 -8.87 14.03
C PRO A 39 -5.97 -7.81 12.96
N ARG A 40 -6.52 -8.20 11.82
CA ARG A 40 -6.84 -7.31 10.69
C ARG A 40 -7.86 -7.95 9.75
N MET A 41 -8.50 -7.09 8.94
CA MET A 41 -9.46 -7.52 7.91
C MET A 41 -9.43 -6.60 6.70
N ARG A 42 -9.87 -7.14 5.57
CA ARG A 42 -10.24 -6.38 4.36
C ARG A 42 -11.74 -6.22 4.30
N PHE A 43 -12.19 -5.06 3.90
CA PHE A 43 -13.63 -4.80 3.71
C PHE A 43 -13.85 -3.60 2.79
N ARG A 44 -15.07 -3.49 2.32
CA ARG A 44 -15.58 -2.27 1.69
C ARG A 44 -16.27 -1.44 2.74
N LEU A 45 -15.97 -0.15 2.74
CA LEU A 45 -16.60 0.84 3.60
C LEU A 45 -17.41 1.81 2.73
N ARG A 46 -18.66 2.02 3.10
CA ARG A 46 -19.50 3.12 2.60
C ARG A 46 -19.65 4.11 3.73
N LEU A 47 -19.14 5.32 3.55
CA LEU A 47 -19.38 6.40 4.50
C LEU A 47 -20.81 6.92 4.35
N ASP A 48 -21.48 7.22 5.47
CA ASP A 48 -22.85 7.77 5.45
C ASP A 48 -22.92 9.11 4.71
N SER A 49 -21.83 9.91 4.72
CA SER A 49 -21.69 11.15 3.97
C SER A 49 -21.41 10.93 2.46
N ARG A 50 -21.01 9.71 2.03
CA ARG A 50 -20.66 9.37 0.64
C ARG A 50 -21.10 7.94 0.29
N PRO A 51 -22.40 7.66 0.29
CA PRO A 51 -22.92 6.29 0.13
C PRO A 51 -22.63 5.68 -1.25
N ASP A 52 -22.46 6.51 -2.28
CA ASP A 52 -22.21 6.07 -3.65
C ASP A 52 -20.73 5.86 -3.99
N GLU A 53 -19.83 6.16 -3.05
CA GLU A 53 -18.39 6.07 -3.24
C GLU A 53 -17.75 5.04 -2.28
N PRO A 54 -17.96 3.72 -2.48
CA PRO A 54 -17.39 2.71 -1.60
C PRO A 54 -15.85 2.72 -1.65
N LEU A 55 -15.25 2.47 -0.50
CA LEU A 55 -13.82 2.40 -0.31
C LEU A 55 -13.40 0.97 0.05
N PHE A 56 -12.25 0.53 -0.41
CA PHE A 56 -11.67 -0.73 0.00
C PHE A 56 -10.52 -0.48 0.98
N LEU A 57 -10.61 -1.03 2.18
CA LEU A 57 -9.66 -0.80 3.26
C LEU A 57 -9.11 -2.12 3.82
N ILE A 58 -7.89 -2.04 4.33
CA ILE A 58 -7.32 -3.03 5.25
C ILE A 58 -7.13 -2.33 6.58
N LEU A 59 -7.72 -2.85 7.65
CA LEU A 59 -7.72 -2.21 8.96
C LEU A 59 -7.20 -3.15 10.03
N ALA A 60 -6.37 -2.62 10.94
CA ALA A 60 -5.99 -3.28 12.16
C ALA A 60 -7.20 -3.35 13.12
N LEU A 61 -7.45 -4.53 13.67
CA LEU A 61 -8.53 -4.81 14.61
C LEU A 61 -8.00 -5.11 16.01
N GLY A 62 -8.90 -5.18 16.98
CA GLY A 62 -8.52 -5.51 18.36
C GLY A 62 -7.82 -4.37 19.11
N ARG A 63 -7.94 -3.14 18.62
CA ARG A 63 -7.38 -1.93 19.24
C ARG A 63 -8.30 -1.41 20.33
N ALA A 64 -8.11 -1.86 21.57
CA ALA A 64 -8.99 -1.53 22.70
C ALA A 64 -9.08 -0.02 23.00
N ASP A 65 -8.04 0.73 22.68
CA ASP A 65 -7.90 2.18 22.86
C ASP A 65 -8.43 3.01 21.68
N SER A 66 -8.87 2.36 20.60
CA SER A 66 -9.38 3.07 19.42
C SER A 66 -10.74 3.73 19.71
N PRO A 67 -10.96 4.97 19.23
CA PRO A 67 -12.30 5.59 19.25
C PRO A 67 -13.25 4.97 18.21
N PHE A 68 -12.70 4.20 17.27
CA PHE A 68 -13.48 3.51 16.25
C PHE A 68 -13.91 2.12 16.72
N GLU A 69 -15.09 1.72 16.31
CA GLU A 69 -15.66 0.42 16.59
C GLU A 69 -16.30 -0.17 15.32
N LEU A 70 -16.00 -1.43 15.06
CA LEU A 70 -16.71 -2.23 14.07
C LEU A 70 -17.70 -3.12 14.81
N ASP A 71 -18.98 -2.79 14.70
CA ASP A 71 -20.07 -3.53 15.29
C ASP A 71 -20.98 -4.08 14.18
N GLU A 72 -21.02 -5.40 14.05
CA GLU A 72 -21.66 -6.09 12.92
C GLU A 72 -21.23 -5.51 11.56
N ASN A 73 -22.09 -4.72 10.92
CA ASN A 73 -21.85 -4.11 9.62
C ASN A 73 -21.64 -2.59 9.71
N GLU A 74 -21.51 -2.04 10.92
CA GLU A 74 -21.40 -0.60 11.12
C GLU A 74 -20.00 -0.20 11.57
N LEU A 75 -19.50 0.87 10.98
CA LEU A 75 -18.36 1.61 11.52
C LEU A 75 -18.90 2.76 12.37
N ARG A 76 -18.44 2.82 13.61
CA ARG A 76 -18.81 3.88 14.57
C ARG A 76 -17.57 4.66 15.01
N LEU A 77 -17.73 5.96 15.21
CA LEU A 77 -16.75 6.84 15.86
C LEU A 77 -17.37 7.32 17.19
N ALA A 78 -16.77 6.93 18.31
CA ALA A 78 -17.25 7.28 19.66
C ALA A 78 -18.76 6.96 19.87
N GLY A 79 -19.23 5.85 19.31
CA GLY A 79 -20.61 5.38 19.39
C GLY A 79 -21.55 5.90 18.31
N GLU A 80 -21.19 6.96 17.57
CA GLU A 80 -21.97 7.46 16.43
C GLU A 80 -21.64 6.69 15.16
N LYS A 81 -22.66 6.22 14.42
CA LYS A 81 -22.48 5.58 13.12
C LYS A 81 -21.90 6.59 12.11
N VAL A 82 -20.87 6.16 11.38
CA VAL A 82 -20.21 6.97 10.33
C VAL A 82 -20.15 6.27 8.99
N GLY A 83 -20.54 4.99 8.94
CA GLY A 83 -20.57 4.25 7.69
C GLY A 83 -20.97 2.79 7.86
N GLU A 84 -21.12 2.09 6.74
CA GLU A 84 -21.46 0.67 6.66
C GLU A 84 -20.32 -0.12 6.02
N ILE A 85 -20.17 -1.35 6.50
CA ILE A 85 -19.15 -2.29 6.04
C ILE A 85 -19.82 -3.41 5.27
N GLU A 86 -19.24 -3.74 4.13
CA GLU A 86 -19.64 -4.87 3.31
C GLU A 86 -18.44 -5.64 2.78
N GLY A 87 -18.66 -6.90 2.40
CA GLY A 87 -17.65 -7.72 1.76
C GLY A 87 -16.41 -7.95 2.63
N ILE A 88 -16.65 -8.37 3.89
CA ILE A 88 -15.57 -8.68 4.82
C ILE A 88 -14.80 -9.89 4.33
N GLU A 89 -13.49 -9.71 4.12
CA GLU A 89 -12.55 -10.76 3.69
C GLU A 89 -11.41 -10.90 4.68
N ASP A 90 -10.92 -12.12 4.85
CA ASP A 90 -9.68 -12.33 5.58
C ASP A 90 -8.51 -11.71 4.80
N ASP A 91 -7.61 -11.02 5.52
CA ASP A 91 -6.36 -10.54 4.92
C ASP A 91 -5.29 -11.66 4.92
N ASP A 92 -5.71 -12.87 4.57
CA ASP A 92 -4.80 -13.99 4.38
C ASP A 92 -4.05 -13.87 3.07
N ALA A 93 -2.92 -14.56 3.00
CA ALA A 93 -2.10 -14.61 1.80
C ALA A 93 -2.82 -15.39 0.70
N VAL A 94 -3.67 -14.71 -0.04
CA VAL A 94 -4.17 -15.25 -1.30
C VAL A 94 -3.10 -15.11 -2.39
N LEU A 95 -2.99 -16.13 -3.25
CA LEU A 95 -1.99 -16.14 -4.33
C LEU A 95 -2.21 -15.00 -5.33
N GLY A 96 -3.47 -14.66 -5.60
CA GLY A 96 -3.82 -13.55 -6.48
C GLY A 96 -5.17 -12.95 -6.12
N TYR A 97 -5.32 -11.65 -6.31
CA TYR A 97 -6.57 -10.94 -6.11
C TYR A 97 -6.72 -9.76 -7.07
N TRP A 98 -7.97 -9.45 -7.38
CA TRP A 98 -8.35 -8.37 -8.29
C TRP A 98 -8.50 -7.03 -7.57
N ARG A 99 -8.27 -5.97 -8.35
CA ARG A 99 -8.53 -4.58 -7.98
C ARG A 99 -9.12 -3.81 -9.16
N ARG A 100 -9.70 -2.65 -8.89
CA ARG A 100 -10.16 -1.69 -9.90
C ARG A 100 -11.04 -2.37 -10.97
N GLY A 101 -12.14 -2.98 -10.55
CA GLY A 101 -13.05 -3.63 -11.47
C GLY A 101 -12.39 -4.70 -12.36
N ARG A 102 -11.42 -5.44 -11.84
CA ARG A 102 -10.66 -6.49 -12.55
C ARG A 102 -9.65 -5.99 -13.58
N ARG A 103 -9.36 -4.69 -13.59
CA ARG A 103 -8.30 -4.14 -14.47
C ARG A 103 -6.90 -4.27 -13.89
N MET A 104 -6.78 -4.59 -12.61
CA MET A 104 -5.51 -4.82 -11.94
C MET A 104 -5.53 -6.15 -11.20
N LEU A 105 -4.47 -6.93 -11.39
CA LEU A 105 -4.23 -8.19 -10.68
C LEU A 105 -3.01 -8.05 -9.78
N THR A 106 -3.11 -8.47 -8.54
CA THR A 106 -1.95 -8.57 -7.64
C THR A 106 -1.63 -10.03 -7.39
N LEU A 107 -0.38 -10.42 -7.56
CA LEU A 107 0.16 -11.76 -7.31
C LEU A 107 1.09 -11.72 -6.09
N ASN A 108 0.85 -12.59 -5.13
CA ASN A 108 1.70 -12.86 -3.99
C ASN A 108 2.61 -14.04 -4.32
N SER A 109 3.73 -13.77 -4.96
CA SER A 109 4.56 -14.78 -5.61
C SER A 109 5.35 -15.66 -4.65
N ASN A 110 5.71 -15.15 -3.48
CA ASN A 110 6.42 -15.91 -2.47
C ASN A 110 5.52 -16.14 -1.26
N ALA A 111 5.76 -17.24 -0.56
CA ALA A 111 5.12 -17.51 0.71
C ALA A 111 5.39 -16.37 1.71
N ARG A 112 4.38 -15.95 2.46
CA ARG A 112 4.53 -14.93 3.52
C ARG A 112 5.56 -15.34 4.56
N SER A 113 5.66 -16.63 4.85
CA SER A 113 6.67 -17.21 5.74
C SER A 113 8.12 -16.87 5.35
N GLN A 114 8.38 -16.48 4.10
CA GLN A 114 9.68 -16.04 3.62
C GLN A 114 9.89 -14.52 3.76
N CYS A 115 8.84 -13.77 4.05
CA CYS A 115 8.89 -12.31 4.20
C CYS A 115 8.85 -11.91 5.69
N THR A 116 9.91 -12.23 6.41
CA THR A 116 10.04 -11.94 7.84
C THR A 116 11.15 -10.93 8.12
N GLY A 117 11.13 -10.33 9.31
CA GLY A 117 12.19 -9.48 9.84
C GLY A 117 11.94 -7.96 9.78
N CYS A 118 10.87 -7.48 9.15
CA CYS A 118 10.46 -6.08 9.28
C CYS A 118 9.44 -5.95 10.42
N VAL A 119 9.80 -5.23 11.47
CA VAL A 119 8.99 -5.13 12.69
C VAL A 119 7.66 -4.40 12.52
N PHE A 120 7.53 -3.58 11.50
CA PHE A 120 6.30 -2.88 11.15
C PHE A 120 5.30 -3.76 10.38
N CYS A 121 5.71 -4.96 9.96
CA CYS A 121 4.89 -5.82 9.11
C CYS A 121 4.25 -6.93 9.93
N PRO A 122 2.91 -7.09 9.91
CA PRO A 122 2.25 -8.16 10.63
C PRO A 122 2.72 -9.56 10.21
N ASN A 123 3.18 -9.73 8.95
CA ASN A 123 3.74 -10.99 8.46
C ASN A 123 4.94 -11.50 9.28
N THR A 124 5.67 -10.61 9.95
CA THR A 124 6.80 -10.98 10.80
C THR A 124 6.37 -11.68 12.08
N LEU A 125 5.15 -11.43 12.55
CA LEU A 125 4.62 -11.87 13.84
C LEU A 125 3.57 -12.98 13.71
N GLU A 126 3.18 -13.34 12.48
CA GLU A 126 2.16 -14.34 12.20
C GLU A 126 2.78 -15.58 11.58
N ASP A 127 2.41 -16.75 12.07
CA ASP A 127 2.71 -18.00 11.40
C ASP A 127 2.00 -18.03 10.05
N ALA A 128 2.74 -18.38 9.00
CA ALA A 128 2.20 -18.47 7.67
C ALA A 128 2.59 -19.83 7.04
N SER A 129 1.59 -20.55 6.58
CA SER A 129 1.74 -21.83 5.87
C SER A 129 1.26 -21.73 4.42
N ASP A 130 1.28 -20.53 3.88
CA ASP A 130 0.78 -20.21 2.56
C ASP A 130 1.56 -20.92 1.44
N PRO A 131 0.91 -21.31 0.34
CA PRO A 131 1.55 -21.95 -0.80
C PRO A 131 2.49 -21.00 -1.53
N LYS A 132 3.43 -21.56 -2.30
CA LYS A 132 4.33 -20.81 -3.17
C LYS A 132 3.78 -20.79 -4.58
N ILE A 133 3.48 -19.61 -5.09
CA ILE A 133 3.02 -19.44 -6.48
C ILE A 133 4.06 -19.95 -7.50
N ARG A 134 5.34 -19.88 -7.14
CA ARG A 134 6.47 -20.35 -7.98
C ARG A 134 6.45 -21.87 -8.26
N ALA A 135 5.66 -22.64 -7.53
CA ALA A 135 5.50 -24.06 -7.76
C ALA A 135 4.33 -24.39 -8.70
N LEU A 136 3.61 -23.38 -9.18
CA LEU A 136 2.42 -23.53 -10.01
C LEU A 136 2.74 -23.29 -11.50
N ASP A 137 1.91 -23.88 -12.36
CA ASP A 137 1.76 -23.44 -13.75
C ASP A 137 1.11 -22.06 -13.74
N LEU A 138 1.90 -20.99 -13.90
CA LEU A 138 1.43 -19.63 -13.83
C LEU A 138 0.42 -19.31 -14.96
N ALA A 139 0.61 -19.83 -16.15
CA ALA A 139 -0.30 -19.58 -17.25
C ALA A 139 -1.68 -20.21 -16.99
N GLY A 140 -1.71 -21.45 -16.53
CA GLY A 140 -2.95 -22.12 -16.12
C GLY A 140 -3.59 -21.47 -14.90
N TYR A 141 -2.79 -20.99 -13.94
CA TYR A 141 -3.29 -20.27 -12.76
C TYR A 141 -3.97 -18.94 -13.15
N LEU A 142 -3.34 -18.14 -14.01
CA LEU A 142 -3.90 -16.88 -14.50
C LEU A 142 -5.20 -17.08 -15.28
N GLY A 143 -5.23 -18.11 -16.15
CA GLY A 143 -6.45 -18.50 -16.86
C GLY A 143 -7.60 -18.91 -15.92
N THR A 144 -7.28 -19.65 -14.85
CA THR A 144 -8.24 -20.03 -13.82
C THR A 144 -8.76 -18.81 -13.04
N LEU A 145 -7.90 -17.87 -12.67
CA LEU A 145 -8.30 -16.62 -12.02
C LEU A 145 -9.24 -15.80 -12.91
N ALA A 146 -8.95 -15.70 -14.22
CA ALA A 146 -9.80 -15.01 -15.18
C ALA A 146 -11.18 -15.69 -15.25
N ALA A 147 -11.22 -17.00 -15.45
CA ALA A 147 -12.45 -17.77 -15.56
C ALA A 147 -13.33 -17.68 -14.29
N ASN A 148 -12.73 -17.80 -13.10
CA ASN A 148 -13.44 -17.66 -11.82
C ASN A 148 -14.02 -16.26 -11.63
N SER A 149 -13.47 -15.28 -12.33
CA SER A 149 -13.95 -13.89 -12.32
C SER A 149 -14.91 -13.58 -13.47
N GLY A 150 -15.32 -14.58 -14.27
CA GLY A 150 -16.20 -14.42 -15.41
C GLY A 150 -15.54 -13.71 -16.61
N MET A 151 -14.20 -13.77 -16.70
CA MET A 151 -13.41 -13.26 -17.82
C MET A 151 -13.00 -14.40 -18.74
N THR A 152 -12.96 -14.17 -20.05
CA THR A 152 -12.47 -15.16 -21.03
C THR A 152 -10.94 -15.22 -21.10
N ASP A 153 -10.30 -14.08 -20.86
CA ASP A 153 -8.85 -13.88 -20.89
C ASP A 153 -8.46 -12.63 -20.08
N LEU A 154 -7.19 -12.22 -20.16
CA LEU A 154 -6.66 -11.05 -19.47
C LEU A 154 -6.44 -9.83 -20.38
N THR A 155 -7.06 -9.75 -21.54
CA THR A 155 -6.86 -8.66 -22.51
C THR A 155 -7.19 -7.29 -21.92
N GLY A 156 -8.18 -7.20 -21.02
CA GLY A 156 -8.57 -5.96 -20.33
C GLY A 156 -7.74 -5.61 -19.10
N VAL A 157 -6.74 -6.43 -18.74
CA VAL A 157 -5.92 -6.19 -17.55
C VAL A 157 -4.81 -5.18 -17.86
N GLU A 158 -4.85 -4.05 -17.16
CA GLU A 158 -3.91 -2.95 -17.34
C GLU A 158 -2.59 -3.18 -16.60
N THR A 159 -2.63 -3.84 -15.44
CA THR A 159 -1.46 -4.07 -14.60
C THR A 159 -1.52 -5.41 -13.88
N VAL A 160 -0.41 -6.15 -13.92
CA VAL A 160 -0.18 -7.31 -13.06
C VAL A 160 0.94 -6.96 -12.08
N THR A 161 0.62 -6.90 -10.80
CA THR A 161 1.56 -6.57 -9.73
C THR A 161 2.11 -7.84 -9.10
N VAL A 162 3.44 -7.97 -9.06
CA VAL A 162 4.15 -8.98 -8.27
C VAL A 162 4.61 -8.34 -6.97
N CYS A 163 4.04 -8.76 -5.86
CA CYS A 163 4.40 -8.28 -4.53
C CYS A 163 4.39 -9.42 -3.51
N THR A 164 4.64 -9.12 -2.28
CA THR A 164 4.67 -10.05 -1.12
C THR A 164 5.78 -11.10 -1.19
N GLY A 165 6.40 -11.31 -0.08
CA GLY A 165 7.58 -12.15 0.06
C GLY A 165 8.80 -11.43 -0.49
N CYS A 166 9.94 -11.78 0.06
CA CYS A 166 11.18 -11.18 -0.37
C CYS A 166 11.94 -12.19 -1.22
N PHE A 167 12.25 -11.81 -2.43
CA PHE A 167 13.30 -12.49 -3.16
C PHE A 167 14.63 -12.26 -2.42
N LEU A 168 15.41 -13.32 -2.28
CA LEU A 168 16.73 -13.24 -1.65
C LEU A 168 17.80 -12.71 -2.61
N ARG A 169 17.56 -12.85 -3.91
CA ARG A 169 18.50 -12.51 -4.98
C ARG A 169 17.77 -11.93 -6.17
N GLU A 170 18.43 -11.00 -6.85
CA GLU A 170 17.90 -10.30 -8.02
C GLU A 170 17.65 -11.23 -9.21
N ASP A 171 18.56 -12.16 -9.49
CA ASP A 171 18.43 -13.12 -10.59
C ASP A 171 17.17 -14.00 -10.44
N LEU A 172 16.88 -14.49 -9.23
CA LEU A 172 15.67 -15.26 -8.96
C LEU A 172 14.39 -14.43 -9.13
N ALA A 173 14.46 -13.13 -8.81
CA ALA A 173 13.35 -12.23 -9.06
C ALA A 173 13.11 -12.03 -10.55
N LEU A 174 14.17 -11.82 -11.33
CA LEU A 174 14.11 -11.62 -12.78
C LEU A 174 13.61 -12.86 -13.51
N GLU A 175 14.07 -14.05 -13.14
CA GLU A 175 13.53 -15.33 -13.65
C GLU A 175 12.03 -15.41 -13.44
N HIS A 176 11.57 -15.16 -12.22
CA HIS A 176 10.14 -15.20 -11.90
C HIS A 176 9.33 -14.13 -12.64
N LEU A 177 9.85 -12.91 -12.77
CA LEU A 177 9.21 -11.83 -13.54
C LEU A 177 9.08 -12.19 -15.02
N ALA A 178 10.08 -12.87 -15.60
CA ALA A 178 10.02 -13.37 -16.97
C ALA A 178 8.93 -14.45 -17.13
N GLU A 179 8.80 -15.38 -16.16
CA GLU A 179 7.73 -16.37 -16.13
C GLU A 179 6.35 -15.72 -16.02
N VAL A 180 6.18 -14.72 -15.13
CA VAL A 180 4.93 -13.96 -15.01
C VAL A 180 4.61 -13.24 -16.32
N ARG A 181 5.58 -12.58 -16.96
CA ARG A 181 5.38 -11.90 -18.25
C ARG A 181 4.97 -12.90 -19.35
N SER A 182 5.58 -14.07 -19.41
CA SER A 182 5.19 -15.13 -20.33
C SER A 182 3.77 -15.61 -20.09
N ALA A 183 3.38 -15.85 -18.81
CA ALA A 183 2.03 -16.25 -18.43
C ALA A 183 0.98 -15.16 -18.74
N MET A 184 1.31 -13.88 -18.55
CA MET A 184 0.48 -12.75 -18.99
C MET A 184 0.21 -12.83 -20.50
N GLY A 185 1.27 -12.97 -21.30
CA GLY A 185 1.15 -13.07 -22.77
C GLY A 185 0.32 -14.26 -23.22
N ALA A 186 0.50 -15.45 -22.61
CA ALA A 186 -0.26 -16.65 -22.88
C ALA A 186 -1.77 -16.47 -22.60
N ASN A 187 -2.14 -15.55 -21.71
CA ASN A 187 -3.52 -15.20 -21.38
C ASN A 187 -4.00 -13.88 -22.03
N GLY A 188 -3.30 -13.36 -23.04
CA GLY A 188 -3.70 -12.16 -23.79
C GLY A 188 -3.41 -10.82 -23.11
N CYS A 189 -2.73 -10.80 -21.96
CA CYS A 189 -2.40 -9.57 -21.24
C CYS A 189 -1.14 -8.90 -21.80
N THR A 190 -1.29 -7.68 -22.31
CA THR A 190 -0.18 -6.81 -22.75
C THR A 190 0.09 -5.67 -21.78
N GLY A 191 -0.60 -5.64 -20.63
CA GLY A 191 -0.50 -4.60 -19.64
C GLY A 191 0.87 -4.50 -18.96
N THR A 192 1.00 -3.55 -18.05
CA THR A 192 2.24 -3.30 -17.30
C THR A 192 2.52 -4.42 -16.31
N LEU A 193 3.74 -4.95 -16.31
CA LEU A 193 4.25 -5.79 -15.23
C LEU A 193 4.81 -4.88 -14.14
N HIS A 194 4.18 -4.88 -12.98
CA HIS A 194 4.58 -4.06 -11.85
C HIS A 194 5.27 -4.92 -10.79
N PHE A 195 6.46 -4.50 -10.38
CA PHE A 195 7.23 -5.18 -9.34
C PHE A 195 7.44 -4.29 -8.11
N LEU A 196 6.92 -4.73 -6.98
CA LEU A 196 7.04 -4.05 -5.69
C LEU A 196 8.09 -4.79 -4.85
N SER A 197 9.32 -4.24 -4.76
CA SER A 197 10.46 -4.91 -4.12
C SER A 197 11.61 -3.94 -3.83
N SER A 198 12.62 -4.43 -3.11
CA SER A 198 13.91 -3.76 -2.89
C SER A 198 15.10 -4.59 -3.40
N VAL A 199 14.87 -5.61 -4.24
CA VAL A 199 15.92 -6.53 -4.69
C VAL A 199 16.46 -6.17 -6.07
N LEU A 200 15.70 -5.47 -6.91
CA LEU A 200 16.11 -5.05 -8.25
C LEU A 200 16.89 -3.74 -8.15
N THR A 201 18.23 -3.81 -8.18
CA THR A 201 19.10 -2.68 -7.83
C THR A 201 20.34 -2.53 -8.69
N THR A 202 20.62 -3.49 -9.61
CA THR A 202 21.79 -3.41 -10.50
C THR A 202 21.40 -2.88 -11.89
N GLU A 203 22.37 -2.30 -12.61
CA GLU A 203 22.17 -1.84 -13.98
C GLU A 203 21.72 -2.98 -14.89
N GLU A 204 22.38 -4.13 -14.79
CA GLU A 204 22.04 -5.33 -15.57
C GLU A 204 20.63 -5.83 -15.25
N GLY A 205 20.23 -5.76 -13.97
CA GLY A 205 18.90 -6.11 -13.53
C GLY A 205 17.84 -5.17 -14.08
N LEU A 206 18.08 -3.86 -14.07
CA LEU A 206 17.21 -2.85 -14.66
C LEU A 206 17.09 -3.00 -16.18
N ASP A 207 18.20 -3.29 -16.86
CA ASP A 207 18.19 -3.60 -18.30
C ASP A 207 17.38 -4.85 -18.62
N ALA A 208 17.49 -5.89 -17.79
CA ALA A 208 16.69 -7.11 -17.94
C ALA A 208 15.20 -6.84 -17.73
N ALA A 209 14.86 -6.05 -16.71
CA ALA A 209 13.48 -5.67 -16.43
C ALA A 209 12.87 -4.82 -17.56
N ALA A 210 13.61 -3.86 -18.10
CA ALA A 210 13.16 -3.04 -19.23
C ALA A 210 12.84 -3.89 -20.47
N ARG A 211 13.58 -4.98 -20.71
CA ARG A 211 13.31 -5.92 -21.82
C ARG A 211 12.04 -6.75 -21.65
N LEU A 212 11.47 -6.81 -20.45
CA LEU A 212 10.20 -7.52 -20.22
C LEU A 212 8.97 -6.78 -20.80
N GLY A 213 9.14 -5.60 -21.40
CA GLY A 213 8.07 -4.76 -21.96
C GLY A 213 7.62 -3.67 -20.97
N PRO A 214 6.37 -3.19 -21.01
CA PRO A 214 5.92 -2.17 -20.06
C PRO A 214 6.17 -2.62 -18.62
N PHE A 215 7.07 -1.92 -17.92
CA PHE A 215 7.53 -2.28 -16.58
C PHE A 215 7.37 -1.12 -15.60
N HIS A 216 6.95 -1.43 -14.38
CA HIS A 216 6.84 -0.48 -13.30
C HIS A 216 7.58 -1.02 -12.06
N LEU A 217 8.55 -0.26 -11.56
CA LEU A 217 9.30 -0.56 -10.35
C LEU A 217 8.83 0.32 -9.20
N THR A 218 8.32 -0.30 -8.14
CA THR A 218 8.11 0.36 -6.85
C THR A 218 9.20 -0.12 -5.88
N LEU A 219 10.11 0.76 -5.47
CA LEU A 219 11.08 0.43 -4.42
C LEU A 219 10.44 0.52 -3.03
N THR A 220 10.69 -0.48 -2.19
CA THR A 220 10.16 -0.51 -0.82
C THR A 220 11.09 0.25 0.14
N ALA A 221 11.00 1.60 0.14
CA ALA A 221 11.80 2.45 1.02
C ALA A 221 11.38 2.30 2.49
N GLU A 222 10.09 2.29 2.75
CA GLU A 222 9.41 2.07 4.03
C GLU A 222 9.67 3.17 5.07
N CYS A 223 10.91 3.43 5.46
CA CYS A 223 11.34 4.50 6.39
C CYS A 223 12.76 4.93 6.06
N PHE A 224 13.19 6.05 6.63
CA PHE A 224 14.53 6.62 6.43
C PHE A 224 15.39 6.58 7.70
N THR A 225 14.79 6.79 8.86
CA THR A 225 15.45 6.71 10.16
C THR A 225 15.26 5.34 10.79
N GLY A 226 16.16 4.94 11.70
CA GLY A 226 16.01 3.66 12.42
C GLY A 226 15.96 2.40 11.53
N ARG A 227 16.36 2.49 10.26
CA ARG A 227 16.27 1.39 9.29
C ARG A 227 16.81 0.04 9.80
N PRO A 228 18.00 -0.03 10.46
CA PRO A 228 18.52 -1.31 10.95
C PRO A 228 17.66 -1.96 12.05
N GLN A 229 16.90 -1.17 12.80
CA GLN A 229 16.02 -1.62 13.88
C GLN A 229 14.62 -1.99 13.37
N ILE A 230 14.19 -1.36 12.29
CA ILE A 230 12.81 -1.47 11.76
C ILE A 230 12.73 -2.48 10.62
N LEU A 231 13.74 -2.50 9.74
CA LEU A 231 13.74 -3.30 8.54
C LEU A 231 14.60 -4.56 8.68
N LYS A 232 14.23 -5.60 7.97
CA LYS A 232 15.12 -6.74 7.81
C LYS A 232 16.44 -6.30 7.17
N GLU A 233 17.52 -6.99 7.50
CA GLU A 233 18.89 -6.65 7.13
C GLU A 233 19.07 -6.37 5.63
N SER A 234 18.49 -7.21 4.76
CA SER A 234 18.61 -7.03 3.30
C SER A 234 17.98 -5.74 2.78
N LYS A 235 16.90 -5.26 3.40
CA LYS A 235 16.30 -3.96 3.08
C LYS A 235 17.05 -2.79 3.72
N ALA A 236 17.50 -2.96 4.96
CA ALA A 236 18.20 -1.93 5.69
C ALA A 236 19.54 -1.53 5.02
N LYS A 237 20.20 -2.47 4.35
CA LYS A 237 21.46 -2.24 3.63
C LYS A 237 21.32 -1.32 2.40
N LEU A 238 20.16 -1.25 1.77
CA LEU A 238 19.92 -0.34 0.65
C LEU A 238 19.63 1.06 1.21
N SER A 239 20.61 1.96 1.10
CA SER A 239 20.47 3.33 1.62
C SER A 239 19.48 4.18 0.83
N PRO A 240 18.89 5.24 1.41
CA PRO A 240 18.03 6.16 0.66
C PRO A 240 18.69 6.75 -0.59
N GLU A 241 19.99 7.07 -0.51
CA GLU A 241 20.78 7.59 -1.63
C GLU A 241 20.89 6.56 -2.76
N ALA A 242 21.18 5.29 -2.41
CA ALA A 242 21.23 4.21 -3.38
C ALA A 242 19.85 3.96 -4.03
N MET A 243 18.75 4.09 -3.27
CA MET A 243 17.40 3.98 -3.83
C MET A 243 17.10 5.08 -4.86
N VAL A 244 17.50 6.32 -4.57
CA VAL A 244 17.34 7.45 -5.50
C VAL A 244 18.14 7.20 -6.78
N ALA A 245 19.37 6.69 -6.68
CA ALA A 245 20.17 6.33 -7.84
C ALA A 245 19.47 5.24 -8.69
N VAL A 246 19.05 4.14 -8.07
CA VAL A 246 18.33 3.05 -8.74
C VAL A 246 17.06 3.53 -9.45
N LEU A 247 16.23 4.37 -8.80
CA LEU A 247 15.04 4.92 -9.44
C LEU A 247 15.38 5.86 -10.59
N GLY A 248 16.46 6.65 -10.47
CA GLY A 248 16.97 7.49 -11.55
C GLY A 248 17.36 6.68 -12.78
N GLU A 249 18.18 5.64 -12.59
CA GLU A 249 18.60 4.73 -13.64
C GLU A 249 17.44 3.95 -14.26
N ALA A 250 16.46 3.52 -13.46
CA ALA A 250 15.25 2.88 -13.94
C ALA A 250 14.43 3.83 -14.83
N LYS A 251 14.27 5.09 -14.40
CA LYS A 251 13.58 6.13 -15.16
C LYS A 251 14.25 6.40 -16.51
N GLU A 252 15.58 6.47 -16.57
CA GLU A 252 16.34 6.66 -17.81
C GLU A 252 16.13 5.52 -18.80
N ARG A 253 15.84 4.30 -18.32
CA ARG A 253 15.47 3.12 -19.12
C ARG A 253 14.01 3.07 -19.55
N GLY A 254 13.24 4.11 -19.26
CA GLY A 254 11.79 4.15 -19.55
C GLY A 254 10.94 3.27 -18.63
N ILE A 255 11.47 2.81 -17.52
CA ILE A 255 10.72 2.11 -16.47
C ILE A 255 9.90 3.13 -15.69
N THR A 256 8.62 2.83 -15.47
CA THR A 256 7.80 3.61 -14.56
C THR A 256 8.30 3.41 -13.13
N THR A 257 8.47 4.50 -12.37
CA THR A 257 9.12 4.46 -11.06
C THR A 257 8.29 5.12 -9.98
N ASP A 258 8.21 4.48 -8.82
CA ASP A 258 7.74 5.04 -7.56
C ASP A 258 8.38 4.31 -6.37
N PHE A 259 7.93 4.62 -5.16
CA PHE A 259 8.40 3.97 -3.93
C PHE A 259 7.26 3.83 -2.91
N THR A 260 7.44 2.92 -1.95
CA THR A 260 6.58 2.87 -0.76
C THR A 260 7.22 3.63 0.39
N TYR A 261 6.40 4.33 1.17
CA TYR A 261 6.81 4.97 2.41
C TYR A 261 5.72 4.82 3.46
N ILE A 262 6.13 4.50 4.70
CA ILE A 262 5.19 4.30 5.82
C ILE A 262 5.16 5.56 6.69
N VAL A 263 4.07 6.28 6.61
CA VAL A 263 3.79 7.50 7.38
C VAL A 263 3.58 7.14 8.84
N GLY A 264 4.46 7.61 9.71
CA GLY A 264 4.42 7.37 11.15
C GLY A 264 5.63 6.63 11.73
N LEU A 265 6.64 6.30 10.88
CA LEU A 265 7.90 5.68 11.33
C LEU A 265 9.06 6.68 11.46
N ASP A 266 9.01 7.81 10.77
CA ASP A 266 10.05 8.85 10.80
C ASP A 266 9.50 10.17 11.32
N PRO A 267 10.33 11.02 11.98
CA PRO A 267 9.98 12.42 12.23
C PRO A 267 9.71 13.16 10.90
N ILE A 268 8.78 14.11 10.91
CA ILE A 268 8.30 14.79 9.69
C ILE A 268 9.45 15.46 8.94
N GLU A 269 10.26 16.25 9.64
CA GLU A 269 11.33 17.03 9.04
C GLU A 269 12.36 16.15 8.34
N GLU A 270 12.76 15.05 8.98
CA GLU A 270 13.71 14.08 8.44
C GLU A 270 13.14 13.34 7.25
N ALA A 271 11.87 12.92 7.35
CA ALA A 271 11.17 12.28 6.24
C ALA A 271 11.11 13.19 5.00
N ILE A 272 10.71 14.45 5.18
CA ILE A 272 10.59 15.43 4.09
C ILE A 272 11.94 15.72 3.45
N GLU A 273 13.02 15.83 4.24
CA GLU A 273 14.36 16.06 3.71
C GLU A 273 14.84 14.91 2.80
N HIS A 274 14.57 13.66 3.21
CA HIS A 274 14.86 12.51 2.34
C HIS A 274 13.94 12.49 1.10
N LEU A 275 12.64 12.67 1.28
CA LEU A 275 11.65 12.56 0.21
C LEU A 275 11.87 13.57 -0.91
N LYS A 276 12.40 14.77 -0.63
CA LYS A 276 12.78 15.77 -1.66
C LYS A 276 13.68 15.18 -2.75
N ARG A 277 14.56 14.24 -2.38
CA ARG A 277 15.48 13.59 -3.34
C ARG A 277 14.79 12.56 -4.21
N PHE A 278 13.68 11.98 -3.75
CA PHE A 278 12.92 10.98 -4.51
C PHE A 278 11.99 11.62 -5.55
N VAL A 279 11.51 12.84 -5.32
CA VAL A 279 10.58 13.53 -6.22
C VAL A 279 11.06 13.55 -7.68
N PRO A 280 12.31 13.95 -8.01
CA PRO A 280 12.78 14.02 -9.39
C PRO A 280 12.88 12.69 -10.12
N VAL A 281 13.02 11.59 -9.37
CA VAL A 281 13.21 10.23 -9.94
C VAL A 281 11.92 9.40 -9.93
N THR A 282 10.80 10.00 -9.54
CA THR A 282 9.49 9.36 -9.46
C THR A 282 8.64 9.77 -10.67
N THR A 283 8.00 8.82 -11.32
CA THR A 283 7.17 9.06 -12.52
C THR A 283 5.68 8.84 -12.27
N THR A 284 5.30 8.21 -11.15
CA THR A 284 3.93 8.10 -10.65
C THR A 284 3.89 8.49 -9.18
N PHE A 285 2.71 8.86 -8.65
CA PHE A 285 2.60 9.25 -7.25
C PHE A 285 2.98 8.08 -6.33
N PRO A 286 3.89 8.29 -5.35
CA PRO A 286 4.36 7.22 -4.48
C PRO A 286 3.29 6.65 -3.56
N ARG A 287 3.55 5.46 -3.01
CA ARG A 287 2.62 4.76 -2.12
C ARG A 287 2.90 5.12 -0.67
N PHE A 288 2.35 6.23 -0.21
CA PHE A 288 2.37 6.64 1.19
C PHE A 288 1.32 5.88 1.98
N GLN A 289 1.74 5.06 2.93
CA GLN A 289 0.85 4.22 3.73
C GLN A 289 0.87 4.67 5.19
N THR A 290 -0.28 4.95 5.78
CA THR A 290 -0.38 5.21 7.20
C THR A 290 0.04 3.97 8.00
N TYR A 291 0.92 4.16 8.97
CA TYR A 291 1.38 3.09 9.85
C TYR A 291 0.23 2.55 10.70
N GLN A 292 0.00 1.25 10.60
CA GLN A 292 -0.96 0.51 11.41
C GLN A 292 -0.21 -0.42 12.36
N ALA A 293 -0.16 -0.09 13.64
CA ALA A 293 0.31 -1.02 14.65
C ALA A 293 -0.81 -2.01 15.00
N HIS A 294 -0.56 -3.30 14.83
CA HIS A 294 -1.52 -4.36 15.09
C HIS A 294 -1.48 -4.85 16.54
N ASN A 295 -0.45 -4.49 17.30
CA ASN A 295 -0.25 -4.86 18.70
C ASN A 295 0.71 -3.88 19.40
N ALA A 296 0.85 -4.02 20.72
CA ALA A 296 1.70 -3.15 21.53
C ALA A 296 3.19 -3.21 21.16
N PHE A 297 3.68 -4.35 20.64
CA PHE A 297 5.06 -4.46 20.17
C PHE A 297 5.30 -3.58 18.95
N MET A 298 4.34 -3.50 18.04
CA MET A 298 4.46 -2.62 16.86
C MET A 298 4.33 -1.15 17.25
N ASP A 299 3.55 -0.81 18.27
CA ASP A 299 3.37 0.58 18.71
C ASP A 299 4.68 1.28 19.12
N ILE A 300 5.66 0.54 19.65
CA ILE A 300 6.97 1.10 20.08
C ILE A 300 7.79 1.68 18.92
N TYR A 301 7.48 1.33 17.68
CA TYR A 301 8.17 1.83 16.48
C TYR A 301 7.51 3.06 15.87
N ARG A 302 6.39 3.52 16.42
CA ARG A 302 5.83 4.82 16.02
C ARG A 302 6.80 5.94 16.35
N THR A 303 6.96 6.87 15.41
CA THR A 303 7.66 8.11 15.75
C THR A 303 6.83 8.91 16.77
N PRO A 304 7.46 9.53 17.79
CA PRO A 304 6.74 10.33 18.77
C PRO A 304 5.86 11.40 18.12
N GLY A 305 4.63 11.54 18.59
CA GLY A 305 3.62 12.45 18.06
C GLY A 305 2.71 11.83 17.00
N SER A 306 3.13 10.75 16.30
CA SER A 306 2.31 10.11 15.25
C SER A 306 1.09 9.35 15.79
N GLU A 307 0.88 9.35 17.09
CA GLU A 307 -0.36 8.94 17.75
C GLU A 307 -1.47 10.02 17.69
N THR A 308 -1.16 11.25 17.21
CA THR A 308 -2.12 12.35 17.11
C THR A 308 -2.60 12.57 15.67
N ILE A 309 -3.82 13.07 15.51
CA ILE A 309 -4.33 13.40 14.18
C ILE A 309 -3.61 14.61 13.59
N GLU A 310 -3.24 15.58 14.40
CA GLU A 310 -2.54 16.79 14.00
C GLU A 310 -1.19 16.49 13.37
N TRP A 311 -0.46 15.50 13.91
CA TRP A 311 0.78 15.01 13.32
C TRP A 311 0.57 14.48 11.89
N HIS A 312 -0.46 13.65 11.70
CA HIS A 312 -0.78 13.09 10.39
C HIS A 312 -1.20 14.17 9.38
N LEU A 313 -1.97 15.16 9.83
CA LEU A 313 -2.39 16.27 8.98
C LEU A 313 -1.21 17.19 8.62
N THR A 314 -0.28 17.40 9.54
CA THR A 314 0.99 18.12 9.28
C THR A 314 1.81 17.37 8.24
N MET A 315 1.99 16.06 8.43
CA MET A 315 2.74 15.22 7.49
C MET A 315 2.09 15.21 6.11
N ARG A 316 0.76 15.05 6.03
CA ARG A 316 0.00 15.11 4.78
C ARG A 316 0.25 16.44 4.04
N ARG A 317 0.14 17.58 4.73
CA ARG A 317 0.37 18.89 4.14
C ARG A 317 1.81 19.05 3.63
N SER A 318 2.78 18.55 4.38
CA SER A 318 4.18 18.57 3.96
C SER A 318 4.42 17.74 2.71
N LEU A 319 3.79 16.56 2.62
CA LEU A 319 3.84 15.70 1.43
C LEU A 319 3.12 16.34 0.23
N GLU A 320 1.96 16.95 0.43
CA GLU A 320 1.26 17.70 -0.62
C GLU A 320 2.16 18.78 -1.21
N GLY A 321 2.84 19.57 -0.36
CA GLY A 321 3.78 20.60 -0.81
C GLY A 321 4.98 20.07 -1.60
N LEU A 322 5.41 18.81 -1.39
CA LEU A 322 6.47 18.20 -2.20
C LEU A 322 6.03 17.83 -3.62
N PHE A 323 4.75 17.47 -3.80
CA PHE A 323 4.23 16.93 -5.05
C PHE A 323 3.27 17.85 -5.79
N GLU A 324 2.89 19.00 -5.22
CA GLU A 324 1.91 19.92 -5.79
C GLU A 324 2.29 20.33 -7.22
N ASP A 325 3.54 20.76 -7.43
CA ASP A 325 4.06 21.24 -8.72
C ASP A 325 4.42 20.12 -9.70
N THR A 326 4.41 18.85 -9.28
CA THR A 326 4.81 17.73 -10.14
C THR A 326 3.71 17.28 -11.09
N GLY A 327 2.46 17.64 -10.82
CA GLY A 327 1.30 17.07 -11.50
C GLY A 327 0.98 15.61 -11.12
N LEU A 328 1.80 14.94 -10.31
CA LEU A 328 1.53 13.60 -9.81
C LEU A 328 0.44 13.65 -8.74
N ARG A 329 -0.53 12.74 -8.83
CA ARG A 329 -1.65 12.66 -7.89
C ARG A 329 -1.85 11.25 -7.37
N PRO A 330 -2.28 11.07 -6.11
CA PRO A 330 -2.53 9.75 -5.56
C PRO A 330 -3.63 9.03 -6.34
N ALA A 331 -3.34 7.78 -6.70
CA ALA A 331 -4.31 6.85 -7.23
C ALA A 331 -4.69 5.89 -6.11
N TRP A 332 -5.80 6.13 -5.45
CA TRP A 332 -6.12 5.48 -4.18
C TRP A 332 -6.39 3.97 -4.29
N TRP A 333 -6.75 3.43 -5.45
CA TRP A 333 -6.77 1.98 -5.68
C TRP A 333 -5.39 1.30 -5.56
N GLN A 334 -4.30 2.08 -5.52
CA GLN A 334 -2.94 1.56 -5.35
C GLN A 334 -2.56 1.38 -3.88
N ASN A 335 -3.36 1.91 -2.95
CA ASN A 335 -2.98 1.96 -1.54
C ASN A 335 -4.22 1.93 -0.63
N TYR A 336 -4.32 0.90 0.21
CA TYR A 336 -5.45 0.72 1.14
C TYR A 336 -5.39 1.57 2.40
N ARG A 337 -4.28 2.23 2.66
CA ARG A 337 -4.00 3.01 3.87
C ARG A 337 -3.49 4.39 3.51
N SER A 338 -3.95 4.92 2.39
CA SER A 338 -3.55 6.23 1.89
C SER A 338 -3.94 7.36 2.85
N PRO A 339 -3.10 8.38 3.04
CA PRO A 339 -3.53 9.64 3.63
C PRO A 339 -4.51 10.45 2.75
N TRP A 340 -4.71 10.06 1.50
CA TRP A 340 -5.59 10.72 0.54
C TRP A 340 -6.63 9.75 -0.01
N CYS A 341 -7.88 10.06 0.17
CA CYS A 341 -8.99 9.29 -0.37
C CYS A 341 -9.91 10.14 -1.27
N PHE A 342 -10.12 11.39 -0.95
CA PHE A 342 -11.04 12.26 -1.66
C PHE A 342 -10.40 13.53 -2.21
N THR A 343 -9.39 14.07 -1.52
CA THR A 343 -8.75 15.33 -1.90
C THR A 343 -7.22 15.25 -1.83
N PHE A 344 -6.53 16.05 -2.65
CA PHE A 344 -5.10 16.31 -2.60
C PHE A 344 -4.86 17.81 -2.80
N ALA A 345 -4.20 18.46 -1.84
CA ALA A 345 -3.90 19.90 -1.88
C ALA A 345 -5.14 20.77 -2.21
N GLY A 346 -6.33 20.37 -1.74
CA GLY A 346 -7.60 21.05 -2.02
C GLY A 346 -8.27 20.70 -3.35
N GLU A 347 -7.64 19.88 -4.20
CA GLU A 347 -8.21 19.36 -5.43
C GLU A 347 -8.97 18.05 -5.16
N ASP A 348 -10.14 17.87 -5.78
CA ASP A 348 -10.87 16.60 -5.71
C ASP A 348 -10.14 15.50 -6.49
N LEU A 349 -9.92 14.36 -5.86
CA LEU A 349 -9.39 13.18 -6.53
C LEU A 349 -10.53 12.49 -7.28
N THR A 350 -10.34 12.35 -8.59
CA THR A 350 -11.30 11.70 -9.50
C THR A 350 -10.86 10.29 -9.85
N GLY A 351 -11.82 9.41 -10.14
CA GLY A 351 -11.56 8.05 -10.61
C GLY A 351 -12.31 6.96 -9.85
N GLU A 352 -12.16 5.73 -10.31
CA GLU A 352 -12.78 4.56 -9.68
C GLU A 352 -12.14 4.28 -8.33
N ARG A 353 -12.96 3.94 -7.33
CA ARG A 353 -12.52 3.73 -5.95
C ARG A 353 -12.54 2.26 -5.52
N VAL A 354 -12.99 1.33 -6.36
CA VAL A 354 -13.10 -0.12 -6.04
C VAL A 354 -12.64 -0.98 -7.20
#